data_aa0272e31f7de41e1ce7daa499445386
#
_entry.id   aa0272e31f7de41e1ce7daa499445386
#
_cell.length_a   1.000
_cell.length_b   1.000
_cell.length_c   1.000
_cell.angle_alpha   90.00
_cell.angle_beta   90.00
_cell.angle_gamma   90.00
#
_symmetry.space_group_name_H-M   'P 1'
#
loop_
_entity.id
_entity.type
_entity.pdbx_description
1 polymer ?
#
loop_
_entity_poly.entity_id
_entity_poly.type
_entity_poly.pdbx_seq_one_letter_code
_entity_poly.pdbx_strand_id
1 'polypeptide(L)'
;LDGIGGTLKLLSPGAYVDMMSYCDPVWVSDYTYKALYSDQVSKGAFVWAAQAESLLISGSVAEDGRISLHPVYFVPTMAAVPQNGRYHVELLDDAGNVIATHPVDLVVAEEPGVAVQAIRGAVPAPDVPVAELRVVEVATETAVASRSLSTASMAVNATLAQRSETATVSWGIADVPANVRYTVDNGLTWTTVGLNVLGGSLEVDLSTLPGGGNGRFQIILADQ
;
A
#
# COMPACT_ATOMS: atom_id res chain seq x y z
N LEU A 1 -23.06 19.62 -4.44
CA LEU A 1 -22.50 20.64 -3.57
C LEU A 1 -20.98 20.55 -3.61
N ASP A 2 -20.33 21.54 -4.19
CA ASP A 2 -18.87 21.65 -4.20
C ASP A 2 -18.46 22.53 -3.00
N GLY A 3 -17.71 21.95 -2.08
CA GLY A 3 -17.25 22.59 -0.84
C GLY A 3 -15.79 23.04 -0.85
N ILE A 4 -15.09 22.91 -1.98
CA ILE A 4 -13.70 23.31 -2.10
C ILE A 4 -13.63 24.85 -2.15
N GLY A 5 -12.93 25.46 -1.20
CA GLY A 5 -12.76 26.90 -1.10
C GLY A 5 -13.80 27.67 -0.31
N GLY A 6 -14.61 27.01 0.52
CA GLY A 6 -15.52 27.65 1.48
C GLY A 6 -16.81 28.22 0.90
N THR A 7 -17.07 28.10 -0.40
CA THR A 7 -18.31 28.53 -1.03
C THR A 7 -19.09 27.32 -1.52
N LEU A 8 -20.25 27.08 -0.90
CA LEU A 8 -21.18 26.04 -1.38
C LEU A 8 -21.77 26.44 -2.72
N LYS A 9 -21.52 25.64 -3.75
CA LYS A 9 -22.09 25.84 -5.09
C LYS A 9 -23.04 24.68 -5.42
N LEU A 10 -24.27 25.02 -5.83
CA LEU A 10 -25.19 24.03 -6.37
C LEU A 10 -24.83 23.79 -7.83
N LEU A 11 -24.51 22.53 -8.14
CA LEU A 11 -24.22 22.09 -9.50
C LEU A 11 -25.54 21.76 -10.21
N SER A 12 -25.65 22.18 -11.45
CA SER A 12 -26.84 21.89 -12.27
C SER A 12 -26.83 20.46 -12.75
N PRO A 13 -27.89 19.67 -12.54
CA PRO A 13 -27.96 18.29 -13.03
C PRO A 13 -27.82 18.16 -14.56
N GLY A 14 -28.09 19.24 -15.30
CA GLY A 14 -27.91 19.27 -16.76
C GLY A 14 -26.48 19.56 -17.21
N ALA A 15 -25.58 19.97 -16.29
CA ALA A 15 -24.19 20.29 -16.61
C ALA A 15 -23.19 19.23 -16.11
N TYR A 16 -23.64 18.29 -15.28
CA TYR A 16 -22.82 17.23 -14.70
C TYR A 16 -23.54 15.89 -14.84
N VAL A 17 -22.79 14.85 -15.02
CA VAL A 17 -23.27 13.47 -15.11
C VAL A 17 -22.79 12.66 -13.89
N ASP A 18 -23.49 11.58 -13.58
CA ASP A 18 -23.11 10.71 -12.48
C ASP A 18 -21.76 10.02 -12.80
N MET A 19 -20.97 9.71 -11.78
CA MET A 19 -19.69 9.04 -11.90
C MET A 19 -19.75 7.68 -12.60
N MET A 20 -20.93 7.09 -12.71
CA MET A 20 -21.17 5.85 -13.46
C MET A 20 -21.35 6.09 -14.97
N SER A 21 -21.29 7.35 -15.41
CA SER A 21 -21.34 7.74 -16.83
C SER A 21 -19.95 7.87 -17.41
N TYR A 22 -19.82 7.58 -18.72
CA TYR A 22 -18.57 7.81 -19.49
C TYR A 22 -18.42 9.25 -20.00
N CYS A 23 -19.27 10.17 -19.56
CA CYS A 23 -19.26 11.58 -19.99
C CYS A 23 -18.66 12.49 -18.93
N ASP A 24 -17.87 13.49 -19.34
CA ASP A 24 -17.36 14.56 -18.49
C ASP A 24 -18.22 15.84 -18.59
N PRO A 25 -18.27 16.66 -17.53
CA PRO A 25 -17.72 16.50 -16.20
C PRO A 25 -18.52 15.56 -15.30
N VAL A 26 -17.82 14.71 -14.57
CA VAL A 26 -18.40 13.65 -13.70
C VAL A 26 -18.57 14.17 -12.28
N TRP A 27 -19.67 13.77 -11.65
CA TRP A 27 -19.96 14.05 -10.25
C TRP A 27 -20.70 12.86 -9.63
N VAL A 28 -20.53 12.64 -8.33
CA VAL A 28 -21.31 11.63 -7.60
C VAL A 28 -22.67 12.25 -7.28
N SER A 29 -23.74 11.74 -7.88
CA SER A 29 -25.09 12.19 -7.56
C SER A 29 -25.42 11.86 -6.10
N ASP A 30 -26.32 12.64 -5.51
CA ASP A 30 -26.83 12.42 -4.15
C ASP A 30 -27.46 11.02 -4.00
N TYR A 31 -28.10 10.54 -5.06
CA TYR A 31 -28.68 9.21 -5.12
C TYR A 31 -27.60 8.11 -5.06
N THR A 32 -26.60 8.21 -5.94
CA THR A 32 -25.48 7.24 -5.99
C THR A 32 -24.69 7.26 -4.69
N TYR A 33 -24.38 8.45 -4.15
CA TYR A 33 -23.68 8.58 -2.88
C TYR A 33 -24.45 7.93 -1.73
N LYS A 34 -25.76 8.19 -1.61
CA LYS A 34 -26.61 7.60 -0.58
C LYS A 34 -26.72 6.09 -0.71
N ALA A 35 -26.83 5.58 -1.95
CA ALA A 35 -26.88 4.15 -2.20
C ALA A 35 -25.57 3.47 -1.78
N LEU A 36 -24.42 3.99 -2.18
CA LEU A 36 -23.12 3.48 -1.79
C LEU A 36 -22.89 3.55 -0.27
N TYR A 37 -23.24 4.68 0.34
CA TYR A 37 -23.12 4.85 1.80
C TYR A 37 -24.00 3.86 2.54
N SER A 38 -25.28 3.71 2.15
CA SER A 38 -26.22 2.77 2.77
C SER A 38 -25.79 1.32 2.58
N ASP A 39 -25.25 0.97 1.42
CA ASP A 39 -24.72 -0.37 1.16
C ASP A 39 -23.52 -0.67 2.06
N GLN A 40 -22.59 0.26 2.19
CA GLN A 40 -21.44 0.13 3.07
C GLN A 40 -21.83 0.01 4.55
N VAL A 41 -22.76 0.84 5.01
CA VAL A 41 -23.26 0.79 6.39
C VAL A 41 -24.01 -0.52 6.66
N SER A 42 -24.87 -0.97 5.73
CA SER A 42 -25.68 -2.18 5.91
C SER A 42 -24.86 -3.47 5.90
N LYS A 43 -23.75 -3.48 5.16
CA LYS A 43 -22.83 -4.63 5.11
C LYS A 43 -21.89 -4.70 6.31
N GLY A 44 -21.99 -3.77 7.26
CA GLY A 44 -21.04 -3.66 8.36
C GLY A 44 -19.61 -3.49 7.84
N ALA A 45 -19.47 -2.85 6.66
CA ALA A 45 -18.24 -2.82 5.86
C ALA A 45 -17.05 -2.13 6.54
N PHE A 46 -17.26 -1.54 7.70
CA PHE A 46 -16.21 -1.03 8.56
C PHE A 46 -16.20 -1.71 9.94
N VAL A 47 -16.38 -3.03 9.97
CA VAL A 47 -15.75 -3.77 11.05
C VAL A 47 -14.26 -3.68 10.74
N TRP A 48 -13.58 -2.75 11.40
CA TRP A 48 -12.13 -2.74 11.49
C TRP A 48 -11.76 -4.04 12.22
N ALA A 49 -11.70 -5.14 11.48
CA ALA A 49 -11.00 -6.31 11.96
C ALA A 49 -9.63 -5.81 12.39
N ALA A 50 -9.20 -6.18 13.59
CA ALA A 50 -7.87 -5.85 14.07
C ALA A 50 -6.92 -6.17 12.91
N GLN A 51 -6.28 -5.13 12.37
CA GLN A 51 -5.42 -5.29 11.21
C GLN A 51 -4.26 -6.16 11.69
N ALA A 52 -4.25 -7.41 11.24
CA ALA A 52 -3.12 -8.27 11.46
C ALA A 52 -1.92 -7.73 10.68
N GLU A 53 -0.73 -7.93 11.19
CA GLU A 53 0.46 -7.56 10.45
C GLU A 53 0.57 -8.43 9.19
N SER A 54 0.89 -7.81 8.07
CA SER A 54 1.03 -8.45 6.77
C SER A 54 2.32 -8.00 6.10
N LEU A 55 2.93 -8.90 5.32
CA LEU A 55 4.03 -8.56 4.45
C LEU A 55 3.48 -8.08 3.11
N LEU A 56 3.84 -6.86 2.72
CA LEU A 56 3.63 -6.37 1.36
C LEU A 56 4.78 -6.84 0.49
N ILE A 57 4.45 -7.65 -0.50
CA ILE A 57 5.39 -8.25 -1.44
C ILE A 57 5.13 -7.66 -2.81
N SER A 58 6.18 -7.19 -3.45
CA SER A 58 6.13 -6.73 -4.84
C SER A 58 7.39 -7.11 -5.59
N GLY A 59 7.27 -7.23 -6.90
CA GLY A 59 8.41 -7.51 -7.77
C GLY A 59 8.05 -7.30 -9.22
N SER A 60 9.04 -7.02 -10.05
CA SER A 60 8.91 -6.92 -11.50
C SER A 60 9.27 -8.25 -12.15
N VAL A 61 8.58 -8.58 -13.25
CA VAL A 61 8.87 -9.74 -14.09
C VAL A 61 9.37 -9.23 -15.42
N ALA A 62 10.60 -9.56 -15.76
CA ALA A 62 11.20 -9.20 -17.04
C ALA A 62 10.63 -10.05 -18.19
N GLU A 63 10.84 -9.63 -19.44
CA GLU A 63 10.36 -10.36 -20.64
C GLU A 63 10.92 -11.79 -20.73
N ASP A 64 12.10 -12.03 -20.19
CA ASP A 64 12.73 -13.35 -20.12
C ASP A 64 12.24 -14.20 -18.94
N GLY A 65 11.25 -13.72 -18.20
CA GLY A 65 10.64 -14.40 -17.05
C GLY A 65 11.41 -14.25 -15.74
N ARG A 66 12.54 -13.53 -15.70
CA ARG A 66 13.25 -13.26 -14.45
C ARG A 66 12.44 -12.35 -13.55
N ILE A 67 12.39 -12.71 -12.26
CA ILE A 67 11.69 -11.96 -11.23
C ILE A 67 12.71 -11.20 -10.40
N SER A 68 12.46 -9.91 -10.22
CA SER A 68 13.21 -9.03 -9.32
C SER A 68 12.30 -8.58 -8.20
N LEU A 69 12.57 -9.05 -6.98
CA LEU A 69 11.80 -8.67 -5.79
C LEU A 69 12.20 -7.27 -5.31
N HIS A 70 11.20 -6.45 -5.05
CA HIS A 70 11.35 -5.13 -4.45
C HIS A 70 11.45 -5.25 -2.92
N PRO A 71 11.77 -4.15 -2.22
CA PRO A 71 11.74 -4.11 -0.76
C PRO A 71 10.42 -4.59 -0.20
N VAL A 72 10.48 -5.35 0.89
CA VAL A 72 9.32 -5.91 1.59
C VAL A 72 8.98 -4.99 2.77
N TYR A 73 7.70 -4.82 3.03
CA TYR A 73 7.21 -3.98 4.12
C TYR A 73 6.27 -4.77 5.03
N PHE A 74 6.50 -4.65 6.33
CA PHE A 74 5.55 -5.12 7.34
C PHE A 74 4.55 -3.99 7.62
N VAL A 75 3.29 -4.22 7.37
CA VAL A 75 2.23 -3.23 7.54
C VAL A 75 1.00 -3.84 8.19
N PRO A 76 0.32 -3.10 9.07
CA PRO A 76 -0.98 -3.52 9.57
C PRO A 76 -2.01 -3.33 8.45
N THR A 77 -2.36 -4.42 7.79
CA THR A 77 -3.37 -4.45 6.72
C THR A 77 -4.02 -5.83 6.66
N MET A 78 -5.14 -5.92 5.97
CA MET A 78 -5.74 -7.21 5.67
C MET A 78 -4.93 -7.90 4.58
N ALA A 79 -4.48 -9.11 4.86
CA ALA A 79 -3.91 -9.98 3.86
C ALA A 79 -4.95 -10.30 2.78
N ALA A 80 -4.56 -10.17 1.52
CA ALA A 80 -5.37 -10.54 0.36
C ALA A 80 -4.61 -11.65 -0.39
N VAL A 81 -4.84 -12.89 0.03
CA VAL A 81 -4.19 -14.07 -0.54
C VAL A 81 -5.13 -14.68 -1.57
N PRO A 82 -4.76 -14.79 -2.86
CA PRO A 82 -5.55 -15.49 -3.85
C PRO A 82 -5.67 -16.97 -3.51
N GLN A 83 -6.73 -17.63 -3.99
CA GLN A 83 -6.92 -19.06 -3.74
C GLN A 83 -5.94 -19.93 -4.54
N ASN A 84 -5.52 -19.47 -5.70
CA ASN A 84 -4.56 -20.11 -6.58
C ASN A 84 -3.70 -19.06 -7.23
N GLY A 85 -2.47 -19.39 -7.59
CA GLY A 85 -1.54 -18.51 -8.31
C GLY A 85 -0.56 -19.31 -9.15
N ARG A 86 0.02 -18.70 -10.17
CA ARG A 86 1.13 -19.29 -10.93
C ARG A 86 2.37 -19.45 -10.05
N TYR A 87 2.52 -18.56 -9.09
CA TYR A 87 3.61 -18.56 -8.12
C TYR A 87 3.06 -18.67 -6.71
N HIS A 88 3.89 -19.16 -5.81
CA HIS A 88 3.67 -18.98 -4.38
C HIS A 88 4.91 -18.35 -3.75
N VAL A 89 4.69 -17.68 -2.64
CA VAL A 89 5.74 -17.15 -1.80
C VAL A 89 5.93 -18.10 -0.63
N GLU A 90 7.15 -18.55 -0.41
CA GLU A 90 7.58 -19.23 0.78
C GLU A 90 8.28 -18.24 1.70
N LEU A 91 7.92 -18.25 2.97
CA LEU A 91 8.59 -17.52 4.03
C LEU A 91 9.45 -18.52 4.80
N LEU A 92 10.72 -18.21 4.98
CA LEU A 92 11.69 -19.10 5.60
C LEU A 92 12.25 -18.46 6.86
N ASP A 93 12.56 -19.33 7.86
CA ASP A 93 13.30 -18.94 9.05
C ASP A 93 14.82 -18.85 8.76
N ASP A 94 15.61 -18.50 9.78
CA ASP A 94 17.07 -18.42 9.71
C ASP A 94 17.77 -19.78 9.53
N ALA A 95 17.08 -20.87 9.81
CA ALA A 95 17.55 -22.23 9.55
C ALA A 95 17.21 -22.72 8.12
N GLY A 96 16.48 -21.92 7.34
CA GLY A 96 16.04 -22.24 5.98
C GLY A 96 14.81 -23.15 5.92
N ASN A 97 14.07 -23.31 7.02
CA ASN A 97 12.82 -24.05 7.01
C ASN A 97 11.67 -23.15 6.51
N VAL A 98 10.79 -23.73 5.70
CA VAL A 98 9.56 -23.02 5.26
C VAL A 98 8.59 -22.96 6.43
N ILE A 99 8.25 -21.74 6.85
CA ILE A 99 7.33 -21.46 7.96
C ILE A 99 5.92 -21.08 7.50
N ALA A 100 5.81 -20.56 6.25
CA ALA A 100 4.52 -20.28 5.62
C ALA A 100 4.66 -20.32 4.10
N THR A 101 3.53 -20.63 3.42
CA THR A 101 3.44 -20.62 1.96
C THR A 101 2.12 -19.97 1.55
N HIS A 102 2.19 -19.00 0.65
CA HIS A 102 1.02 -18.26 0.19
C HIS A 102 1.03 -18.11 -1.33
N PRO A 103 -0.09 -18.40 -2.03
CA PRO A 103 -0.23 -18.10 -3.44
C PRO A 103 -0.09 -16.59 -3.70
N VAL A 104 0.50 -16.22 -4.84
CA VAL A 104 0.58 -14.83 -5.30
C VAL A 104 0.26 -14.75 -6.78
N ASP A 105 -0.37 -13.66 -7.18
CA ASP A 105 -0.78 -13.41 -8.54
C ASP A 105 0.23 -12.57 -9.32
N LEU A 106 0.23 -12.80 -10.64
CA LEU A 106 0.81 -11.88 -11.61
C LEU A 106 -0.22 -10.81 -11.97
N VAL A 107 0.17 -9.58 -11.78
CA VAL A 107 -0.57 -8.43 -12.29
C VAL A 107 0.05 -8.03 -13.62
N VAL A 108 -0.78 -7.96 -14.65
CA VAL A 108 -0.38 -7.48 -15.98
C VAL A 108 -0.90 -6.05 -16.13
N ALA A 109 -0.02 -5.12 -16.55
CA ALA A 109 -0.47 -3.77 -16.88
C ALA A 109 -1.32 -3.83 -18.16
N GLU A 110 -2.55 -3.31 -18.08
CA GLU A 110 -3.51 -3.28 -19.19
C GLU A 110 -3.29 -2.08 -20.14
N GLU A 111 -2.16 -1.38 -20.03
CA GLU A 111 -1.87 -0.25 -20.91
C GLU A 111 -1.39 -0.71 -22.29
N PRO A 112 -1.97 -0.19 -23.38
CA PRO A 112 -1.55 -0.55 -24.75
C PRO A 112 -0.06 -0.25 -24.97
N GLY A 113 0.71 -1.26 -25.30
CA GLY A 113 2.15 -1.16 -25.61
C GLY A 113 3.08 -1.28 -24.40
N VAL A 114 2.56 -1.53 -23.20
CA VAL A 114 3.34 -1.76 -21.98
C VAL A 114 3.11 -3.20 -21.50
N ALA A 115 4.04 -4.10 -21.80
CA ALA A 115 4.00 -5.49 -21.33
C ALA A 115 4.74 -5.62 -19.98
N VAL A 116 4.34 -4.82 -18.96
CA VAL A 116 4.91 -4.97 -17.64
C VAL A 116 4.10 -5.99 -16.86
N GLN A 117 4.76 -7.04 -16.43
CA GLN A 117 4.22 -7.99 -15.46
C GLN A 117 4.84 -7.72 -14.08
N ALA A 118 4.03 -7.83 -13.06
CA ALA A 118 4.48 -7.65 -11.68
C ALA A 118 3.89 -8.74 -10.77
N ILE A 119 4.68 -9.16 -9.79
CA ILE A 119 4.17 -9.89 -8.64
C ILE A 119 3.74 -8.86 -7.60
N ARG A 120 2.55 -9.03 -7.04
CA ARG A 120 2.06 -8.20 -5.96
C ARG A 120 1.16 -9.01 -5.04
N GLY A 121 1.36 -8.87 -3.73
CA GLY A 121 0.52 -9.51 -2.73
C GLY A 121 0.68 -8.91 -1.35
N ALA A 122 -0.33 -9.10 -0.51
CA ALA A 122 -0.25 -8.89 0.91
C ALA A 122 -0.52 -10.23 1.58
N VAL A 123 0.49 -10.83 2.20
CA VAL A 123 0.38 -12.13 2.86
C VAL A 123 0.44 -11.94 4.37
N PRO A 124 -0.22 -12.81 5.17
CA PRO A 124 -0.13 -12.73 6.62
C PRO A 124 1.32 -12.81 7.08
N ALA A 125 1.72 -11.94 8.01
CA ALA A 125 2.99 -12.08 8.69
C ALA A 125 2.90 -13.25 9.67
N PRO A 126 3.87 -14.18 9.68
CA PRO A 126 3.92 -15.23 10.68
C PRO A 126 4.35 -14.68 12.04
N ASP A 127 4.02 -15.40 13.11
CA ASP A 127 4.40 -15.03 14.49
C ASP A 127 5.91 -15.23 14.77
N VAL A 128 6.64 -15.80 13.84
CA VAL A 128 8.08 -16.07 13.94
C VAL A 128 8.85 -15.18 12.95
N PRO A 129 10.10 -14.81 13.26
CA PRO A 129 10.92 -14.01 12.35
C PRO A 129 11.11 -14.68 11.00
N VAL A 130 10.97 -13.88 9.92
CA VAL A 130 11.23 -14.32 8.55
C VAL A 130 12.63 -13.87 8.15
N ALA A 131 13.48 -14.79 7.76
CA ALA A 131 14.86 -14.50 7.34
C ALA A 131 15.01 -14.45 5.81
N GLU A 132 14.16 -15.16 5.08
CA GLU A 132 14.17 -15.18 3.62
C GLU A 132 12.74 -15.27 3.07
N LEU A 133 12.51 -14.55 1.98
CA LEU A 133 11.33 -14.67 1.14
C LEU A 133 11.76 -15.30 -0.17
N ARG A 134 11.06 -16.35 -0.60
CA ARG A 134 11.34 -17.07 -1.84
C ARG A 134 10.07 -17.13 -2.70
N VAL A 135 10.20 -16.83 -3.98
CA VAL A 135 9.14 -17.01 -4.97
C VAL A 135 9.39 -18.31 -5.71
N VAL A 136 8.41 -19.19 -5.71
CA VAL A 136 8.47 -20.51 -6.33
C VAL A 136 7.41 -20.62 -7.42
N GLU A 137 7.78 -21.09 -8.60
CA GLU A 137 6.83 -21.38 -9.67
C GLU A 137 6.14 -22.72 -9.39
N VAL A 138 4.81 -22.69 -9.31
CA VAL A 138 4.01 -23.88 -8.92
C VAL A 138 4.18 -25.04 -9.90
N ALA A 139 4.27 -24.76 -11.20
CA ALA A 139 4.35 -25.80 -12.24
C ALA A 139 5.65 -26.59 -12.22
N THR A 140 6.75 -25.95 -11.81
CA THR A 140 8.11 -26.55 -11.84
C THR A 140 8.67 -26.83 -10.45
N GLU A 141 7.98 -26.37 -9.41
CA GLU A 141 8.45 -26.41 -8.02
C GLU A 141 9.87 -25.79 -7.85
N THR A 142 10.18 -24.82 -8.70
CA THR A 142 11.51 -24.19 -8.74
C THR A 142 11.45 -22.79 -8.17
N ALA A 143 12.40 -22.47 -7.29
CA ALA A 143 12.60 -21.11 -6.83
C ALA A 143 13.11 -20.23 -7.97
N VAL A 144 12.35 -19.18 -8.30
CA VAL A 144 12.63 -18.26 -9.42
C VAL A 144 13.14 -16.90 -8.94
N ALA A 145 12.95 -16.57 -7.67
CA ALA A 145 13.54 -15.42 -7.03
C ALA A 145 13.62 -15.64 -5.51
N SER A 146 14.57 -14.99 -4.87
CA SER A 146 14.63 -14.93 -3.40
C SER A 146 15.14 -13.56 -2.93
N ARG A 147 14.81 -13.24 -1.69
CA ARG A 147 15.26 -12.04 -1.00
C ARG A 147 15.47 -12.35 0.47
N SER A 148 16.70 -12.11 0.96
CA SER A 148 16.98 -12.15 2.39
C SER A 148 16.33 -10.94 3.07
N LEU A 149 15.72 -11.18 4.23
CA LEU A 149 15.09 -10.17 5.06
C LEU A 149 15.94 -9.96 6.32
N SER A 150 16.13 -8.72 6.73
CA SER A 150 16.83 -8.43 7.97
C SER A 150 15.86 -8.52 9.14
N THR A 151 16.17 -9.36 10.12
CA THR A 151 15.44 -9.43 11.38
C THR A 151 15.94 -8.41 12.41
N ALA A 152 16.95 -7.61 12.05
CA ALA A 152 17.55 -6.63 12.96
C ALA A 152 16.59 -5.45 13.18
N SER A 153 16.19 -5.22 14.42
CA SER A 153 15.46 -4.02 14.80
C SER A 153 16.38 -2.81 14.63
N MET A 154 16.06 -1.93 13.68
CA MET A 154 16.78 -0.67 13.50
C MET A 154 16.19 0.41 14.41
N ALA A 155 17.05 1.07 15.21
CA ALA A 155 16.65 2.25 15.96
C ALA A 155 16.45 3.43 14.98
N VAL A 156 15.24 3.92 14.87
CA VAL A 156 14.89 5.07 14.03
C VAL A 156 14.73 6.32 14.88
N ASN A 157 15.52 7.35 14.59
CA ASN A 157 15.35 8.68 15.17
C ASN A 157 14.43 9.50 14.25
N ALA A 158 13.12 9.32 14.38
CA ALA A 158 12.16 10.07 13.58
C ALA A 158 12.04 11.51 14.13
N THR A 159 12.13 12.48 13.23
CA THR A 159 11.90 13.89 13.55
C THR A 159 10.93 14.52 12.55
N LEU A 160 10.16 15.49 13.02
CA LEU A 160 9.23 16.26 12.21
C LEU A 160 9.56 17.76 12.36
N ALA A 161 9.89 18.41 11.25
CA ALA A 161 10.05 19.85 11.17
C ALA A 161 8.95 20.43 10.27
N GLN A 162 8.12 21.32 10.82
CA GLN A 162 7.04 21.96 10.07
C GLN A 162 7.39 23.44 9.81
N ARG A 163 7.16 23.88 8.58
CA ARG A 163 7.32 25.27 8.14
C ARG A 163 6.13 25.65 7.29
N SER A 164 5.24 26.52 7.85
CA SER A 164 4.03 26.97 7.14
C SER A 164 3.26 25.80 6.50
N GLU A 165 3.30 25.67 5.18
CA GLU A 165 2.57 24.69 4.39
C GLU A 165 3.38 23.41 4.08
N THR A 166 4.61 23.30 4.55
CA THR A 166 5.45 22.11 4.34
C THR A 166 5.84 21.43 5.65
N ALA A 167 5.97 20.12 5.61
CA ALA A 167 6.53 19.32 6.68
C ALA A 167 7.69 18.48 6.16
N THR A 168 8.82 18.48 6.85
CA THR A 168 9.93 17.57 6.59
C THR A 168 9.87 16.44 7.61
N VAL A 169 9.62 15.25 7.14
CA VAL A 169 9.65 14.00 7.92
C VAL A 169 11.00 13.36 7.71
N SER A 170 11.78 13.14 8.77
CA SER A 170 13.12 12.56 8.67
C SER A 170 13.24 11.33 9.57
N TRP A 171 13.94 10.29 9.09
CA TRP A 171 14.19 9.05 9.86
C TRP A 171 15.66 8.69 9.96
N GLY A 172 16.53 9.46 9.30
CA GLY A 172 17.99 9.39 9.50
C GLY A 172 18.70 8.17 8.92
N ILE A 173 17.98 7.30 8.19
CA ILE A 173 18.54 6.10 7.54
C ILE A 173 18.40 6.28 6.03
N ALA A 174 19.51 6.59 5.35
CA ALA A 174 19.47 6.98 3.95
C ALA A 174 19.35 5.79 2.98
N ASP A 175 19.94 4.65 3.35
CA ASP A 175 20.11 3.51 2.45
C ASP A 175 18.92 2.52 2.49
N VAL A 176 18.00 2.72 3.45
CA VAL A 176 16.80 1.90 3.59
C VAL A 176 15.61 2.64 3.03
N PRO A 177 14.92 2.06 2.02
CA PRO A 177 13.69 2.63 1.52
C PRO A 177 12.61 2.70 2.62
N ALA A 178 11.82 3.77 2.61
CA ALA A 178 10.73 3.95 3.54
C ALA A 178 9.43 4.27 2.81
N ASN A 179 8.32 3.74 3.33
CA ASN A 179 7.00 4.23 3.00
C ASN A 179 6.57 5.22 4.09
N VAL A 180 6.15 6.40 3.68
CA VAL A 180 5.64 7.43 4.59
C VAL A 180 4.15 7.58 4.36
N ARG A 181 3.37 7.50 5.43
CA ARG A 181 1.93 7.67 5.39
C ARG A 181 1.45 8.67 6.44
N TYR A 182 0.31 9.28 6.17
CA TYR A 182 -0.28 10.33 6.97
C TYR A 182 -1.70 9.96 7.39
N THR A 183 -2.09 10.33 8.62
CA THR A 183 -3.44 10.16 9.16
C THR A 183 -3.89 11.41 9.90
N VAL A 184 -5.19 11.68 9.93
CA VAL A 184 -5.84 12.72 10.75
C VAL A 184 -6.79 12.17 11.80
N ASP A 185 -7.05 10.86 11.77
CA ASP A 185 -8.06 10.14 12.57
C ASP A 185 -7.44 9.09 13.52
N ASN A 186 -6.23 9.38 14.01
CA ASN A 186 -5.46 8.51 14.91
C ASN A 186 -5.11 7.13 14.32
N GLY A 187 -4.98 7.04 13.00
CA GLY A 187 -4.55 5.80 12.32
C GLY A 187 -5.71 4.90 11.89
N LEU A 188 -6.94 5.39 11.94
CA LEU A 188 -8.08 4.67 11.38
C LEU A 188 -7.99 4.63 9.86
N THR A 189 -7.63 5.74 9.23
CA THR A 189 -7.33 5.80 7.80
C THR A 189 -5.94 6.38 7.55
N TRP A 190 -5.32 5.95 6.45
CA TRP A 190 -3.97 6.37 6.10
C TRP A 190 -3.89 6.78 4.63
N THR A 191 -3.24 7.91 4.38
CA THR A 191 -2.86 8.36 3.04
C THR A 191 -1.37 8.17 2.85
N THR A 192 -0.94 7.43 1.85
CA THR A 192 0.49 7.29 1.51
C THR A 192 0.95 8.58 0.85
N VAL A 193 1.97 9.21 1.43
CA VAL A 193 2.57 10.46 0.96
C VAL A 193 3.97 10.25 0.36
N GLY A 194 4.59 9.11 0.63
CA GLY A 194 5.86 8.70 0.03
C GLY A 194 5.95 7.19 -0.07
N LEU A 195 6.38 6.70 -1.22
CA LEU A 195 6.53 5.27 -1.49
C LEU A 195 7.98 4.99 -1.92
N ASN A 196 8.63 4.02 -1.26
CA ASN A 196 10.02 3.64 -1.52
C ASN A 196 11.00 4.84 -1.48
N VAL A 197 10.79 5.76 -0.55
CA VAL A 197 11.62 6.97 -0.40
C VAL A 197 12.98 6.61 0.16
N LEU A 198 14.03 6.99 -0.56
CA LEU A 198 15.43 6.90 -0.12
C LEU A 198 15.92 8.26 0.42
N GLY A 199 17.08 8.27 1.06
CA GLY A 199 17.73 9.50 1.53
C GLY A 199 17.39 9.92 2.95
N GLY A 200 16.56 9.13 3.67
CA GLY A 200 16.33 9.32 5.10
C GLY A 200 15.42 10.49 5.47
N SER A 201 14.79 11.15 4.49
CA SER A 201 13.81 12.22 4.71
C SER A 201 12.87 12.42 3.53
N LEU A 202 11.73 13.05 3.80
CA LEU A 202 10.71 13.42 2.81
C LEU A 202 10.15 14.80 3.16
N GLU A 203 10.09 15.69 2.18
CA GLU A 203 9.33 16.94 2.27
C GLU A 203 7.91 16.71 1.73
N VAL A 204 6.92 17.11 2.52
CA VAL A 204 5.50 16.91 2.24
C VAL A 204 4.80 18.25 2.21
N ASP A 205 4.05 18.52 1.15
CA ASP A 205 3.16 19.67 1.05
C ASP A 205 1.86 19.39 1.84
N LEU A 206 1.71 20.09 2.97
CA LEU A 206 0.56 19.92 3.86
C LEU A 206 -0.74 20.45 3.25
N SER A 207 -0.67 21.36 2.26
CA SER A 207 -1.85 21.89 1.60
C SER A 207 -2.59 20.82 0.78
N THR A 208 -1.90 19.74 0.39
CA THR A 208 -2.47 18.61 -0.35
C THR A 208 -3.09 17.55 0.55
N LEU A 209 -2.91 17.66 1.86
CA LEU A 209 -3.35 16.66 2.81
C LEU A 209 -4.68 17.05 3.48
N PRO A 210 -5.47 16.05 3.92
CA PRO A 210 -6.63 16.33 4.73
C PRO A 210 -6.24 17.12 5.98
N GLY A 211 -6.91 18.26 6.21
CA GLY A 211 -6.70 19.07 7.41
C GLY A 211 -7.27 18.40 8.67
N GLY A 212 -6.64 18.63 9.80
CA GLY A 212 -7.14 18.16 11.10
C GLY A 212 -6.15 18.45 12.22
N GLY A 213 -6.65 18.64 13.46
CA GLY A 213 -5.80 18.95 14.62
C GLY A 213 -4.92 17.80 15.13
N ASN A 214 -5.08 16.59 14.57
CA ASN A 214 -4.40 15.36 15.03
C ASN A 214 -3.60 14.68 13.90
N GLY A 215 -3.06 15.47 12.97
CA GLY A 215 -2.21 14.96 11.90
C GLY A 215 -1.00 14.20 12.42
N ARG A 216 -0.75 12.98 11.92
CA ARG A 216 0.41 12.16 12.27
C ARG A 216 1.01 11.53 11.03
N PHE A 217 2.33 11.44 11.01
CA PHE A 217 3.08 10.68 10.04
C PHE A 217 3.52 9.34 10.64
N GLN A 218 3.53 8.31 9.82
CA GLN A 218 4.15 7.04 10.13
C GLN A 218 5.17 6.72 9.06
N ILE A 219 6.34 6.29 9.49
CA ILE A 219 7.44 5.83 8.64
C ILE A 219 7.50 4.31 8.79
N ILE A 220 7.42 3.61 7.68
CA ILE A 220 7.54 2.15 7.61
C ILE A 220 8.78 1.88 6.78
N LEU A 221 9.84 1.44 7.43
CA LEU A 221 11.07 1.05 6.75
C LEU A 221 10.88 -0.27 6.03
N ALA A 222 11.53 -0.37 4.86
CA ALA A 222 11.64 -1.65 4.19
C ALA A 222 12.54 -2.58 4.98
N ASP A 223 12.27 -3.86 4.91
CA ASP A 223 13.20 -4.89 5.32
C ASP A 223 14.32 -5.03 4.27
N GLN A 224 15.55 -5.33 4.71
CA GLN A 224 16.75 -5.41 3.86
C GLN A 224 17.20 -6.83 3.64
#